data_40daa2551e601c0889aadbaf8592253d
#
_entry.id   40daa2551e601c0889aadbaf8592253d
#
_cell.length_a   1.000
_cell.length_b   1.000
_cell.length_c   1.000
_cell.angle_alpha   90.00
_cell.angle_beta   90.00
_cell.angle_gamma   90.00
#
_symmetry.space_group_name_H-M   'P 1'
#
loop_
_entity.id
_entity.type
_entity.pdbx_description
1 polymer ?
#
loop_
_entity_poly.entity_id
_entity_poly.type
_entity_poly.pdbx_seq_one_letter_code
_entity_poly.pdbx_strand_id
1 'polypeptide(L)'
;MALGARVLSIRDVELARGERVLLSQVNLDAAPGDVIALLGPSGSGKTTMLRAIAGLDAFQRGSIEVGEARMEGGAAASRDELRRLTRSVGFVFQFHCLFEHLSALQNICLAQVHVARRPQHEAEQSGRELLRELGVEARADAWPRALSGGEAQRVAIARALAMNPRVLLMDEPMASLDQSRRAELGKLLQRLAGAGRTLLVTTHDESFANQFANRILTIRDGHVVEASSGS
;
A
#
# COMPACT_ATOMS: atom_id res chain seq x y z
N MET A 1 -15.22 -25.89 -0.60
CA MET A 1 -15.12 -24.41 -0.55
C MET A 1 -14.06 -23.99 -1.57
N ALA A 2 -14.43 -23.29 -2.62
CA ALA A 2 -13.49 -22.79 -3.61
C ALA A 2 -12.50 -21.85 -2.90
N LEU A 3 -11.20 -22.12 -3.02
CA LEU A 3 -10.16 -21.19 -2.60
C LEU A 3 -10.37 -19.90 -3.40
N GLY A 4 -10.94 -18.86 -2.77
CA GLY A 4 -11.10 -17.55 -3.38
C GLY A 4 -9.75 -17.09 -3.93
N ALA A 5 -9.77 -16.45 -5.10
CA ALA A 5 -8.57 -15.99 -5.78
C ALA A 5 -7.75 -15.11 -4.82
N ARG A 6 -6.59 -15.61 -4.35
CA ARG A 6 -5.66 -14.84 -3.50
C ARG A 6 -4.96 -13.80 -4.35
N VAL A 7 -4.81 -12.60 -3.81
CA VAL A 7 -4.12 -11.50 -4.48
C VAL A 7 -2.72 -11.29 -3.87
N LEU A 8 -2.60 -11.55 -2.56
CA LEU A 8 -1.35 -11.53 -1.82
C LEU A 8 -1.24 -12.84 -1.02
N SER A 9 -0.08 -13.46 -1.06
CA SER A 9 0.25 -14.64 -0.26
C SER A 9 1.66 -14.52 0.28
N ILE A 10 1.82 -14.65 1.58
CA ILE A 10 3.10 -14.61 2.30
C ILE A 10 3.25 -15.95 3.02
N ARG A 11 4.39 -16.61 2.85
CA ARG A 11 4.68 -17.93 3.44
C ARG A 11 6.03 -17.94 4.13
N ASP A 12 6.00 -18.20 5.44
CA ASP A 12 7.15 -18.39 6.32
C ASP A 12 8.23 -17.31 6.17
N VAL A 13 7.80 -16.05 5.95
CA VAL A 13 8.71 -14.95 5.69
C VAL A 13 9.41 -14.51 6.98
N GLU A 14 10.75 -14.39 6.88
CA GLU A 14 11.61 -13.81 7.91
C GLU A 14 12.17 -12.49 7.43
N LEU A 15 12.01 -11.46 8.26
CA LEU A 15 12.51 -10.10 8.02
C LEU A 15 13.54 -9.74 9.07
N ALA A 16 14.74 -9.34 8.65
CA ALA A 16 15.79 -8.87 9.53
C ALA A 16 16.36 -7.52 9.09
N ARG A 17 16.93 -6.78 10.02
CA ARG A 17 17.67 -5.55 9.78
C ARG A 17 19.06 -5.69 10.40
N GLY A 18 20.08 -5.91 9.58
CA GLY A 18 21.38 -6.38 10.03
C GLY A 18 21.24 -7.76 10.68
N GLU A 19 21.78 -7.93 11.86
CA GLU A 19 21.69 -9.21 12.62
C GLU A 19 20.39 -9.39 13.42
N ARG A 20 19.57 -8.31 13.51
CA ARG A 20 18.33 -8.34 14.29
C ARG A 20 17.16 -8.85 13.45
N VAL A 21 16.62 -9.99 13.83
CA VAL A 21 15.33 -10.46 13.30
C VAL A 21 14.21 -9.58 13.84
N LEU A 22 13.42 -9.01 12.94
CA LEU A 22 12.27 -8.16 13.26
C LEU A 22 10.97 -8.96 13.25
N LEU A 23 10.79 -9.79 12.24
CA LEU A 23 9.62 -10.66 12.09
C LEU A 23 10.08 -12.05 11.64
N SER A 24 9.45 -13.08 12.19
CA SER A 24 9.71 -14.48 11.85
C SER A 24 8.42 -15.23 11.56
N GLN A 25 8.50 -16.21 10.65
CA GLN A 25 7.38 -17.08 10.29
C GLN A 25 6.09 -16.33 9.92
N VAL A 26 6.24 -15.21 9.17
CA VAL A 26 5.08 -14.43 8.74
C VAL A 26 4.31 -15.21 7.70
N ASN A 27 3.03 -15.45 8.00
CA ASN A 27 2.07 -16.09 7.10
C ASN A 27 0.84 -15.19 6.96
N LEU A 28 0.48 -14.86 5.71
CA LEU A 28 -0.67 -14.01 5.41
C LEU A 28 -1.21 -14.34 4.03
N ASP A 29 -2.52 -14.50 3.93
CA ASP A 29 -3.27 -14.47 2.68
C ASP A 29 -4.20 -13.27 2.66
N ALA A 30 -4.31 -12.61 1.51
CA ALA A 30 -5.31 -11.57 1.28
C ALA A 30 -6.11 -11.83 0.01
N ALA A 31 -7.42 -11.65 0.11
CA ALA A 31 -8.36 -11.77 -0.98
C ALA A 31 -8.71 -10.41 -1.59
N PRO A 32 -9.27 -10.36 -2.82
CA PRO A 32 -9.83 -9.14 -3.37
C PRO A 32 -10.87 -8.54 -2.43
N GLY A 33 -10.77 -7.24 -2.15
CA GLY A 33 -11.69 -6.52 -1.27
C GLY A 33 -11.32 -6.54 0.22
N ASP A 34 -10.21 -7.21 0.61
CA ASP A 34 -9.72 -7.13 1.98
C ASP A 34 -9.17 -5.73 2.30
N VAL A 35 -9.55 -5.21 3.47
CA VAL A 35 -8.91 -4.08 4.14
C VAL A 35 -8.24 -4.63 5.40
N ILE A 36 -6.96 -4.85 5.33
CA ILE A 36 -6.16 -5.44 6.41
C ILE A 36 -5.44 -4.31 7.15
N ALA A 37 -5.74 -4.15 8.45
CA ALA A 37 -4.96 -3.27 9.31
C ALA A 37 -3.84 -4.06 10.00
N LEU A 38 -2.60 -3.59 9.88
CA LEU A 38 -1.45 -4.14 10.58
C LEU A 38 -1.08 -3.25 11.76
N LEU A 39 -1.42 -3.69 12.95
CA LEU A 39 -1.15 -3.01 14.21
C LEU A 39 0.21 -3.44 14.80
N GLY A 40 0.80 -2.57 15.60
CA GLY A 40 2.01 -2.88 16.36
C GLY A 40 2.76 -1.62 16.79
N PRO A 41 3.63 -1.70 17.80
CA PRO A 41 4.41 -0.57 18.27
C PRO A 41 5.38 -0.04 17.21
N SER A 42 5.91 1.17 17.44
CA SER A 42 6.97 1.71 16.58
C SER A 42 8.19 0.78 16.59
N GLY A 43 8.79 0.55 15.42
CA GLY A 43 9.95 -0.34 15.30
C GLY A 43 9.62 -1.85 15.30
N SER A 44 8.35 -2.26 15.33
CA SER A 44 7.96 -3.69 15.31
C SER A 44 8.15 -4.39 13.96
N GLY A 45 8.50 -3.66 12.89
CA GLY A 45 8.69 -4.24 11.55
C GLY A 45 7.56 -3.97 10.55
N LYS A 46 6.51 -3.19 10.89
CA LYS A 46 5.39 -2.87 10.00
C LYS A 46 5.85 -2.32 8.64
N THR A 47 6.61 -1.23 8.67
CA THR A 47 7.16 -0.60 7.45
C THR A 47 8.06 -1.55 6.67
N THR A 48 8.91 -2.34 7.37
CA THR A 48 9.79 -3.32 6.75
C THR A 48 8.99 -4.41 6.03
N MET A 49 7.89 -4.88 6.63
CA MET A 49 6.99 -5.85 6.01
C MET A 49 6.35 -5.28 4.73
N LEU A 50 5.81 -4.05 4.79
CA LEU A 50 5.24 -3.41 3.60
C LEU A 50 6.29 -3.24 2.50
N ARG A 51 7.50 -2.81 2.85
CA ARG A 51 8.59 -2.60 1.90
C ARG A 51 9.07 -3.92 1.26
N ALA A 52 9.10 -5.01 2.04
CA ALA A 52 9.41 -6.34 1.51
C ALA A 52 8.33 -6.81 0.51
N ILE A 53 7.04 -6.64 0.84
CA ILE A 53 5.93 -6.95 -0.09
C ILE A 53 6.03 -6.13 -1.38
N ALA A 54 6.47 -4.88 -1.29
CA ALA A 54 6.67 -4.01 -2.45
C ALA A 54 7.98 -4.29 -3.24
N GLY A 55 8.82 -5.22 -2.77
CA GLY A 55 10.13 -5.50 -3.38
C GLY A 55 11.15 -4.37 -3.19
N LEU A 56 10.93 -3.48 -2.22
CA LEU A 56 11.81 -2.36 -1.88
C LEU A 56 12.92 -2.79 -0.91
N ASP A 57 12.66 -3.79 -0.08
CA ASP A 57 13.62 -4.38 0.84
C ASP A 57 13.70 -5.90 0.62
N ALA A 58 14.89 -6.47 0.78
CA ALA A 58 15.09 -7.92 0.76
C ALA A 58 14.57 -8.56 2.07
N PHE A 59 14.25 -9.85 1.99
CA PHE A 59 13.89 -10.67 3.15
C PHE A 59 14.70 -11.97 3.15
N GLN A 60 14.84 -12.60 4.32
CA GLN A 60 15.83 -13.66 4.53
C GLN A 60 15.33 -15.04 4.15
N ARG A 61 14.05 -15.32 4.40
CA ARG A 61 13.44 -16.65 4.17
C ARG A 61 11.99 -16.53 3.75
N GLY A 62 11.46 -17.62 3.19
CA GLY A 62 10.07 -17.74 2.80
C GLY A 62 9.79 -17.19 1.42
N SER A 63 8.52 -16.95 1.09
CA SER A 63 8.11 -16.42 -0.21
C SER A 63 7.00 -15.39 -0.07
N ILE A 64 6.99 -14.43 -1.01
CA ILE A 64 5.94 -13.40 -1.16
C ILE A 64 5.42 -13.47 -2.59
N GLU A 65 4.11 -13.67 -2.74
CA GLU A 65 3.42 -13.68 -4.03
C GLU A 65 2.39 -12.54 -4.08
N VAL A 66 2.44 -11.72 -5.14
CA VAL A 66 1.46 -10.67 -5.40
C VAL A 66 1.02 -10.77 -6.87
N GLY A 67 -0.21 -11.23 -7.08
CA GLY A 67 -0.69 -11.52 -8.43
C GLY A 67 0.18 -12.58 -9.12
N GLU A 68 0.87 -12.18 -10.19
CA GLU A 68 1.78 -13.06 -10.95
C GLU A 68 3.26 -12.92 -10.56
N ALA A 69 3.57 -12.00 -9.65
CA ALA A 69 4.92 -11.80 -9.16
C ALA A 69 5.17 -12.70 -7.94
N ARG A 70 6.31 -13.40 -7.92
CA ARG A 70 6.76 -14.21 -6.80
C ARG A 70 8.20 -13.85 -6.46
N MET A 71 8.48 -13.63 -5.19
CA MET A 71 9.80 -13.36 -4.64
C MET A 71 10.15 -14.43 -3.60
N GLU A 72 11.42 -14.83 -3.58
CA GLU A 72 11.97 -15.80 -2.62
C GLU A 72 12.96 -15.11 -1.68
N GLY A 73 12.93 -15.51 -0.41
CA GLY A 73 13.84 -15.02 0.61
C GLY A 73 15.29 -15.44 0.34
N GLY A 74 16.24 -14.56 0.70
CA GLY A 74 17.67 -14.82 0.49
C GLY A 74 18.14 -14.64 -0.95
N ALA A 75 17.25 -14.39 -1.90
CA ALA A 75 17.58 -14.13 -3.30
C ALA A 75 17.23 -12.70 -3.70
N ALA A 76 18.02 -12.12 -4.59
CA ALA A 76 17.66 -10.86 -5.21
C ALA A 76 16.57 -11.10 -6.26
N ALA A 77 15.46 -10.37 -6.16
CA ALA A 77 14.42 -10.44 -7.17
C ALA A 77 14.97 -10.02 -8.56
N SER A 78 14.62 -10.78 -9.58
CA SER A 78 14.99 -10.46 -10.96
C SER A 78 14.29 -9.16 -11.43
N ARG A 79 14.86 -8.54 -12.46
CA ARG A 79 14.24 -7.33 -13.07
C ARG A 79 12.80 -7.58 -13.55
N ASP A 80 12.51 -8.77 -14.03
CA ASP A 80 11.17 -9.10 -14.54
C ASP A 80 10.17 -9.34 -13.41
N GLU A 81 10.59 -9.93 -12.30
CA GLU A 81 9.78 -10.05 -11.08
C GLU A 81 9.47 -8.67 -10.50
N LEU A 82 10.48 -7.79 -10.39
CA LEU A 82 10.27 -6.41 -9.92
C LEU A 82 9.32 -5.63 -10.85
N ARG A 83 9.40 -5.81 -12.17
CA ARG A 83 8.48 -5.19 -13.12
C ARG A 83 7.04 -5.68 -12.95
N ARG A 84 6.82 -6.98 -12.74
CA ARG A 84 5.48 -7.54 -12.48
C ARG A 84 4.95 -7.02 -11.15
N LEU A 85 5.80 -6.99 -10.13
CA LEU A 85 5.45 -6.49 -8.80
C LEU A 85 5.04 -5.02 -8.84
N THR A 86 5.83 -4.15 -9.49
CA THR A 86 5.55 -2.71 -9.63
C THR A 86 4.21 -2.42 -10.32
N ARG A 87 3.72 -3.34 -11.16
CA ARG A 87 2.39 -3.25 -11.77
C ARG A 87 1.27 -3.75 -10.87
N SER A 88 1.59 -4.64 -9.92
CA SER A 88 0.61 -5.29 -9.06
C SER A 88 0.46 -4.60 -7.71
N VAL A 89 1.46 -3.79 -7.30
CA VAL A 89 1.53 -3.15 -5.99
C VAL A 89 1.59 -1.63 -6.14
N GLY A 90 0.68 -0.92 -5.47
CA GLY A 90 0.78 0.51 -5.21
C GLY A 90 1.30 0.73 -3.78
N PHE A 91 2.13 1.76 -3.58
CA PHE A 91 2.67 2.09 -2.26
C PHE A 91 2.43 3.56 -1.92
N VAL A 92 1.84 3.79 -0.75
CA VAL A 92 1.67 5.12 -0.15
C VAL A 92 2.56 5.22 1.08
N PHE A 93 3.54 6.10 1.03
CA PHE A 93 4.49 6.33 2.12
C PHE A 93 3.91 7.27 3.17
N GLN A 94 4.36 7.14 4.41
CA GLN A 94 3.95 7.96 5.56
C GLN A 94 4.07 9.47 5.30
N PHE A 95 5.12 9.92 4.61
CA PHE A 95 5.37 11.33 4.28
C PHE A 95 4.96 11.69 2.85
N HIS A 96 4.04 10.96 2.24
CA HIS A 96 3.55 11.10 0.87
C HIS A 96 4.62 10.94 -0.22
N CYS A 97 5.85 11.41 -0.01
CA CYS A 97 6.99 11.33 -0.92
C CYS A 97 6.64 11.78 -2.36
N LEU A 98 5.91 12.88 -2.50
CA LEU A 98 5.64 13.49 -3.79
C LEU A 98 6.92 14.11 -4.35
N PHE A 99 7.10 14.05 -5.66
CA PHE A 99 8.20 14.72 -6.34
C PHE A 99 7.95 16.23 -6.35
N GLU A 100 8.76 16.98 -5.61
CA GLU A 100 8.58 18.42 -5.38
C GLU A 100 8.68 19.28 -6.65
N HIS A 101 9.37 18.77 -7.67
CA HIS A 101 9.57 19.42 -8.98
C HIS A 101 8.51 19.02 -10.02
N LEU A 102 7.45 18.32 -9.61
CA LEU A 102 6.34 17.90 -10.45
C LEU A 102 5.02 18.38 -9.85
N SER A 103 4.05 18.77 -10.70
CA SER A 103 2.68 19.04 -10.24
C SER A 103 2.00 17.77 -9.73
N ALA A 104 0.83 17.90 -9.09
CA ALA A 104 0.04 16.76 -8.64
C ALA A 104 -0.27 15.79 -9.80
N LEU A 105 -0.73 16.31 -10.94
CA LEU A 105 -1.01 15.51 -12.13
C LEU A 105 0.25 14.83 -12.67
N GLN A 106 1.36 15.56 -12.78
CA GLN A 106 2.64 15.00 -13.24
C GLN A 106 3.15 13.88 -12.33
N ASN A 107 2.99 14.01 -11.00
CA ASN A 107 3.31 12.94 -10.05
C ASN A 107 2.54 11.64 -10.36
N ILE A 108 1.27 11.76 -10.76
CA ILE A 108 0.41 10.61 -11.08
C ILE A 108 0.77 10.02 -12.44
N CYS A 109 1.06 10.86 -13.44
CA CYS A 109 1.35 10.42 -14.80
C CYS A 109 2.71 9.75 -14.97
N LEU A 110 3.67 10.03 -14.08
CA LEU A 110 5.07 9.63 -14.23
C LEU A 110 5.25 8.14 -14.53
N ALA A 111 4.66 7.27 -13.71
CA ALA A 111 4.77 5.82 -13.90
C ALA A 111 3.99 5.34 -15.13
N GLN A 112 2.85 5.94 -15.42
CA GLN A 112 2.06 5.59 -16.61
C GLN A 112 2.85 5.83 -17.91
N VAL A 113 3.53 6.98 -18.01
CA VAL A 113 4.31 7.35 -19.19
C VAL A 113 5.63 6.56 -19.27
N HIS A 114 6.42 6.55 -18.19
CA HIS A 114 7.77 6.01 -18.25
C HIS A 114 7.87 4.50 -18.02
N VAL A 115 6.96 3.91 -17.26
CA VAL A 115 6.95 2.46 -16.93
C VAL A 115 5.93 1.72 -17.80
N ALA A 116 4.69 2.21 -17.88
CA ALA A 116 3.65 1.56 -18.69
C ALA A 116 3.70 1.95 -20.17
N ARG A 117 4.52 2.96 -20.53
CA ARG A 117 4.67 3.47 -21.91
C ARG A 117 3.36 3.97 -22.53
N ARG A 118 2.46 4.49 -21.69
CA ARG A 118 1.23 5.13 -22.17
C ARG A 118 1.53 6.47 -22.82
N PRO A 119 0.79 6.86 -23.86
CA PRO A 119 0.82 8.22 -24.40
C PRO A 119 0.53 9.26 -23.31
N GLN A 120 1.20 10.42 -23.36
CA GLN A 120 1.08 11.47 -22.36
C GLN A 120 -0.39 11.90 -22.13
N HIS A 121 -1.15 12.10 -23.22
CA HIS A 121 -2.54 12.54 -23.15
C HIS A 121 -3.46 11.51 -22.44
N GLU A 122 -3.23 10.20 -22.65
CA GLU A 122 -3.99 9.14 -21.97
C GLU A 122 -3.65 9.09 -20.47
N ALA A 123 -2.36 9.28 -20.14
CA ALA A 123 -1.92 9.33 -18.75
C ALA A 123 -2.52 10.54 -18.02
N GLU A 124 -2.58 11.71 -18.68
CA GLU A 124 -3.19 12.91 -18.11
C GLU A 124 -4.70 12.77 -17.93
N GLN A 125 -5.41 12.19 -18.88
CA GLN A 125 -6.83 11.91 -18.74
C GLN A 125 -7.09 10.98 -17.55
N SER A 126 -6.39 9.83 -17.50
CA SER A 126 -6.49 8.88 -16.39
C SER A 126 -6.10 9.52 -15.05
N GLY A 127 -5.05 10.35 -15.04
CA GLY A 127 -4.62 11.07 -13.84
C GLY A 127 -5.67 12.05 -13.32
N ARG A 128 -6.33 12.80 -14.20
CA ARG A 128 -7.43 13.70 -13.82
C ARG A 128 -8.67 12.94 -13.31
N GLU A 129 -8.99 11.79 -13.90
CA GLU A 129 -10.07 10.92 -13.42
C GLU A 129 -9.78 10.42 -11.99
N LEU A 130 -8.54 9.97 -11.69
CA LEU A 130 -8.13 9.59 -10.34
C LEU A 130 -8.21 10.76 -9.35
N LEU A 131 -7.75 11.95 -9.75
CA LEU A 131 -7.85 13.14 -8.89
C LEU A 131 -9.32 13.51 -8.61
N ARG A 132 -10.22 13.36 -9.59
CA ARG A 132 -11.65 13.58 -9.43
C ARG A 132 -12.28 12.55 -8.49
N GLU A 133 -11.97 11.26 -8.67
CA GLU A 133 -12.43 10.18 -7.79
C GLU A 133 -12.03 10.44 -6.33
N LEU A 134 -10.83 11.01 -6.13
CA LEU A 134 -10.29 11.34 -4.81
C LEU A 134 -10.66 12.74 -4.32
N GLY A 135 -11.44 13.52 -5.09
CA GLY A 135 -11.96 14.83 -4.69
C GLY A 135 -10.90 15.95 -4.65
N VAL A 136 -9.83 15.82 -5.44
CA VAL A 136 -8.74 16.82 -5.52
C VAL A 136 -8.39 17.24 -6.95
N GLU A 137 -9.31 17.11 -7.90
CA GLU A 137 -9.09 17.47 -9.30
C GLU A 137 -8.69 18.96 -9.48
N ALA A 138 -9.28 19.86 -8.68
CA ALA A 138 -8.94 21.28 -8.70
C ALA A 138 -7.46 21.57 -8.35
N ARG A 139 -6.74 20.57 -7.83
CA ARG A 139 -5.32 20.65 -7.47
C ARG A 139 -4.40 19.99 -8.49
N ALA A 140 -4.89 19.60 -9.66
CA ALA A 140 -4.11 18.87 -10.68
C ALA A 140 -2.79 19.58 -11.03
N ASP A 141 -2.82 20.89 -11.16
CA ASP A 141 -1.66 21.68 -11.57
C ASP A 141 -0.88 22.29 -10.36
N ALA A 142 -1.33 22.01 -9.12
CA ALA A 142 -0.65 22.46 -7.91
C ALA A 142 0.65 21.69 -7.66
N TRP A 143 1.66 22.40 -7.17
CA TRP A 143 2.92 21.82 -6.69
C TRP A 143 2.73 21.23 -5.28
N PRO A 144 3.50 20.21 -4.87
CA PRO A 144 3.37 19.58 -3.56
C PRO A 144 3.35 20.56 -2.38
N ARG A 145 4.21 21.58 -2.41
CA ARG A 145 4.29 22.65 -1.40
C ARG A 145 3.02 23.52 -1.26
N ALA A 146 2.17 23.51 -2.28
CA ALA A 146 0.90 24.28 -2.29
C ALA A 146 -0.31 23.42 -1.90
N LEU A 147 -0.10 22.13 -1.60
CA LEU A 147 -1.12 21.20 -1.15
C LEU A 147 -1.19 21.18 0.38
N SER A 148 -2.42 21.13 0.91
CA SER A 148 -2.61 20.76 2.32
C SER A 148 -2.20 19.30 2.55
N GLY A 149 -1.95 18.90 3.79
CA GLY A 149 -1.59 17.51 4.11
C GLY A 149 -2.61 16.48 3.59
N GLY A 150 -3.92 16.77 3.72
CA GLY A 150 -4.97 15.90 3.18
C GLY A 150 -5.03 15.86 1.65
N GLU A 151 -4.75 16.98 0.96
CA GLU A 151 -4.65 17.01 -0.51
C GLU A 151 -3.42 16.23 -0.99
N ALA A 152 -2.26 16.43 -0.34
CA ALA A 152 -1.03 15.69 -0.64
C ALA A 152 -1.21 14.18 -0.44
N GLN A 153 -1.92 13.76 0.62
CA GLN A 153 -2.29 12.38 0.87
C GLN A 153 -3.12 11.80 -0.29
N ARG A 154 -4.16 12.51 -0.72
CA ARG A 154 -5.03 12.06 -1.82
C ARG A 154 -4.27 11.98 -3.15
N VAL A 155 -3.36 12.92 -3.41
CA VAL A 155 -2.46 12.87 -4.58
C VAL A 155 -1.51 11.67 -4.49
N ALA A 156 -0.96 11.36 -3.32
CA ALA A 156 -0.11 10.18 -3.12
C ALA A 156 -0.88 8.87 -3.34
N ILE A 157 -2.14 8.81 -2.90
CA ILE A 157 -3.04 7.67 -3.19
C ILE A 157 -3.32 7.58 -4.68
N ALA A 158 -3.66 8.70 -5.36
CA ALA A 158 -3.87 8.73 -6.80
C ALA A 158 -2.65 8.21 -7.57
N ARG A 159 -1.44 8.65 -7.18
CA ARG A 159 -0.19 8.17 -7.76
C ARG A 159 0.00 6.67 -7.58
N ALA A 160 -0.29 6.14 -6.39
CA ALA A 160 -0.19 4.71 -6.12
C ALA A 160 -1.21 3.90 -6.93
N LEU A 161 -2.39 4.46 -7.21
CA LEU A 161 -3.45 3.83 -8.01
C LEU A 161 -3.23 3.94 -9.53
N ALA A 162 -2.34 4.82 -9.98
CA ALA A 162 -2.16 5.15 -11.40
C ALA A 162 -1.79 3.96 -12.31
N MET A 163 -1.14 2.94 -11.74
CA MET A 163 -0.79 1.69 -12.43
C MET A 163 -1.87 0.60 -12.28
N ASN A 164 -3.03 0.95 -11.72
CA ASN A 164 -4.15 0.03 -11.42
C ASN A 164 -3.70 -1.22 -10.64
N PRO A 165 -3.03 -1.05 -9.48
CA PRO A 165 -2.50 -2.16 -8.70
C PRO A 165 -3.64 -3.01 -8.11
N ARG A 166 -3.37 -4.31 -7.92
CA ARG A 166 -4.26 -5.23 -7.20
C ARG A 166 -4.17 -5.05 -5.69
N VAL A 167 -2.98 -4.71 -5.19
CA VAL A 167 -2.68 -4.49 -3.77
C VAL A 167 -2.21 -3.05 -3.55
N LEU A 168 -2.81 -2.36 -2.59
CA LEU A 168 -2.40 -1.05 -2.15
C LEU A 168 -1.82 -1.15 -0.74
N LEU A 169 -0.54 -0.85 -0.60
CA LEU A 169 0.17 -0.80 0.66
C LEU A 169 0.22 0.64 1.16
N MET A 170 -0.12 0.87 2.42
CA MET A 170 -0.15 2.19 3.01
C MET A 170 0.56 2.20 4.37
N ASP A 171 1.63 2.97 4.46
CA ASP A 171 2.43 3.06 5.68
C ASP A 171 2.00 4.27 6.51
N GLU A 172 1.34 4.03 7.66
CA GLU A 172 0.84 5.02 8.62
C GLU A 172 0.10 6.21 7.95
N PRO A 173 -0.88 5.97 7.07
CA PRO A 173 -1.48 7.05 6.27
C PRO A 173 -2.31 8.05 7.09
N MET A 174 -2.56 7.80 8.37
CA MET A 174 -3.31 8.66 9.28
C MET A 174 -2.43 9.53 10.18
N ALA A 175 -1.10 9.37 10.16
CA ALA A 175 -0.20 9.96 11.15
C ALA A 175 -0.32 11.50 11.30
N SER A 176 -0.66 12.20 10.20
CA SER A 176 -0.79 13.66 10.17
C SER A 176 -2.23 14.17 10.03
N LEU A 177 -3.24 13.28 10.17
CA LEU A 177 -4.63 13.64 9.96
C LEU A 177 -5.38 13.86 11.29
N ASP A 178 -6.25 14.86 11.32
CA ASP A 178 -7.25 15.02 12.37
C ASP A 178 -8.34 13.93 12.27
N GLN A 179 -9.17 13.82 13.31
CA GLN A 179 -10.19 12.76 13.42
C GLN A 179 -11.20 12.77 12.26
N SER A 180 -11.62 13.96 11.80
CA SER A 180 -12.55 14.08 10.67
C SER A 180 -11.96 13.53 9.39
N ARG A 181 -10.72 13.91 9.09
CA ARG A 181 -9.99 13.45 7.90
C ARG A 181 -9.63 11.97 7.95
N ARG A 182 -9.37 11.41 9.15
CA ARG A 182 -9.21 9.95 9.33
C ARG A 182 -10.46 9.19 8.92
N ALA A 183 -11.65 9.66 9.33
CA ALA A 183 -12.91 9.04 8.95
C ALA A 183 -13.18 9.13 7.44
N GLU A 184 -12.84 10.26 6.79
CA GLU A 184 -12.94 10.40 5.33
C GLU A 184 -12.00 9.43 4.60
N LEU A 185 -10.74 9.32 5.09
CA LEU A 185 -9.78 8.36 4.54
C LEU A 185 -10.30 6.92 4.70
N GLY A 186 -10.81 6.55 5.88
CA GLY A 186 -11.37 5.21 6.11
C GLY A 186 -12.49 4.86 5.14
N LYS A 187 -13.44 5.79 4.92
CA LYS A 187 -14.51 5.62 3.91
C LYS A 187 -13.95 5.48 2.49
N LEU A 188 -12.89 6.23 2.16
CA LEU A 188 -12.21 6.10 0.88
C LEU A 188 -11.61 4.69 0.71
N LEU A 189 -10.91 4.18 1.73
CA LEU A 189 -10.32 2.84 1.70
C LEU A 189 -11.39 1.76 1.51
N GLN A 190 -12.53 1.86 2.21
CA GLN A 190 -13.65 0.95 2.04
C GLN A 190 -14.24 0.99 0.62
N ARG A 191 -14.35 2.18 -0.01
CA ARG A 191 -14.78 2.28 -1.41
C ARG A 191 -13.80 1.62 -2.36
N LEU A 192 -12.49 1.82 -2.16
CA LEU A 192 -11.44 1.18 -2.97
C LEU A 192 -11.48 -0.35 -2.83
N ALA A 193 -11.72 -0.86 -1.63
CA ALA A 193 -11.88 -2.28 -1.39
C ALA A 193 -13.17 -2.82 -2.04
N GLY A 194 -14.28 -2.10 -1.93
CA GLY A 194 -15.53 -2.43 -2.59
C GLY A 194 -15.43 -2.48 -4.13
N ALA A 195 -14.45 -1.77 -4.71
CA ALA A 195 -14.08 -1.87 -6.12
C ALA A 195 -13.12 -3.04 -6.43
N GLY A 196 -12.90 -3.96 -5.48
CA GLY A 196 -12.12 -5.19 -5.64
C GLY A 196 -10.61 -5.03 -5.38
N ARG A 197 -10.14 -3.88 -4.87
CA ARG A 197 -8.74 -3.70 -4.47
C ARG A 197 -8.48 -4.28 -3.08
N THR A 198 -7.32 -4.86 -2.88
CA THR A 198 -6.85 -5.33 -1.58
C THR A 198 -5.96 -4.26 -0.95
N LEU A 199 -6.22 -3.93 0.32
CA LEU A 199 -5.47 -2.90 1.03
C LEU A 199 -4.79 -3.48 2.27
N LEU A 200 -3.51 -3.18 2.45
CA LEU A 200 -2.77 -3.47 3.67
C LEU A 200 -2.26 -2.14 4.25
N VAL A 201 -2.78 -1.78 5.42
CA VAL A 201 -2.57 -0.47 6.04
C VAL A 201 -1.87 -0.66 7.39
N THR A 202 -0.70 -0.08 7.57
CA THR A 202 -0.09 -0.03 8.90
C THR A 202 -0.67 1.12 9.70
N THR A 203 -0.92 0.89 10.97
CA THR A 203 -1.37 1.93 11.89
C THR A 203 -1.09 1.54 13.34
N HIS A 204 -1.08 2.52 14.21
CA HIS A 204 -1.13 2.37 15.67
C HIS A 204 -2.51 2.74 16.24
N ASP A 205 -3.44 3.17 15.38
CA ASP A 205 -4.80 3.59 15.75
C ASP A 205 -5.76 2.38 15.69
N GLU A 206 -5.99 1.76 16.86
CA GLU A 206 -6.90 0.63 17.00
C GLU A 206 -8.35 1.02 16.67
N SER A 207 -8.76 2.25 16.99
CA SER A 207 -10.10 2.75 16.70
C SER A 207 -10.36 2.78 15.19
N PHE A 208 -9.39 3.29 14.43
CA PHE A 208 -9.45 3.27 12.96
C PHE A 208 -9.48 1.84 12.42
N ALA A 209 -8.61 0.96 12.93
CA ALA A 209 -8.57 -0.43 12.50
C ALA A 209 -9.92 -1.14 12.73
N ASN A 210 -10.50 -1.00 13.92
CA ASN A 210 -11.79 -1.60 14.26
C ASN A 210 -12.97 -1.04 13.44
N GLN A 211 -12.89 0.23 13.04
CA GLN A 211 -13.99 0.88 12.30
C GLN A 211 -13.95 0.59 10.79
N PHE A 212 -12.76 0.48 10.19
CA PHE A 212 -12.62 0.50 8.74
C PHE A 212 -11.98 -0.74 8.14
N ALA A 213 -11.23 -1.54 8.91
CA ALA A 213 -10.66 -2.79 8.44
C ALA A 213 -11.64 -3.96 8.63
N ASN A 214 -11.62 -4.91 7.70
CA ASN A 214 -12.36 -6.18 7.86
C ASN A 214 -11.46 -7.29 8.43
N ARG A 215 -10.13 -7.07 8.46
CA ARG A 215 -9.16 -7.97 9.11
C ARG A 215 -8.12 -7.15 9.87
N ILE A 216 -7.80 -7.59 11.07
CA ILE A 216 -6.82 -6.92 11.93
C ILE A 216 -5.71 -7.90 12.27
N LEU A 217 -4.49 -7.54 11.91
CA LEU A 217 -3.27 -8.23 12.25
C LEU A 217 -2.50 -7.42 13.30
N THR A 218 -1.90 -8.09 14.25
CA THR A 218 -1.06 -7.43 15.27
C THR A 218 0.31 -8.07 15.29
N ILE A 219 1.36 -7.23 15.32
CA ILE A 219 2.72 -7.69 15.53
C ILE A 219 2.98 -7.76 17.03
N ARG A 220 3.29 -8.97 17.53
CA ARG A 220 3.68 -9.24 18.93
C ARG A 220 4.92 -10.13 18.93
N ASP A 221 5.95 -9.74 19.64
CA ASP A 221 7.20 -10.50 19.83
C ASP A 221 7.79 -11.06 18.51
N GLY A 222 7.77 -10.26 17.44
CA GLY A 222 8.30 -10.65 16.13
C GLY A 222 7.39 -11.58 15.32
N HIS A 223 6.15 -11.82 15.75
CA HIS A 223 5.17 -12.63 15.04
C HIS A 223 3.97 -11.78 14.62
N VAL A 224 3.37 -12.14 13.48
CA VAL A 224 2.11 -11.55 13.01
C VAL A 224 0.97 -12.47 13.45
N VAL A 225 0.06 -11.94 14.26
CA VAL A 225 -1.10 -12.68 14.78
C VAL A 225 -2.37 -11.99 14.29
N GLU A 226 -3.31 -12.74 13.73
CA GLU A 226 -4.62 -12.23 13.37
C GLU A 226 -5.51 -12.16 14.62
N ALA A 227 -6.09 -10.99 14.88
CA ALA A 227 -7.06 -10.86 15.93
C ALA A 227 -8.30 -11.68 15.55
N SER A 228 -8.71 -12.63 16.41
CA SER A 228 -9.98 -13.30 16.22
C SER A 228 -11.08 -12.24 16.20
N SER A 229 -11.81 -12.13 15.10
CA SER A 229 -13.02 -11.32 15.04
C SER A 229 -13.97 -11.89 16.10
N GLY A 230 -14.09 -11.17 17.21
CA GLY A 230 -15.09 -11.50 18.25
C GLY A 230 -16.46 -11.45 17.59
N SER A 231 -17.16 -12.56 17.71
CA SER A 231 -18.55 -12.74 17.29
C SER A 231 -19.48 -11.81 18.05
#